data_9c2a93a81a1d02bf94f05ab3f2c761f9
#
_entry.id   9c2a93a81a1d02bf94f05ab3f2c761f9
#
_cell.length_a   1.000
_cell.length_b   1.000
_cell.length_c   1.000
_cell.angle_alpha   90.00
_cell.angle_beta   90.00
_cell.angle_gamma   90.00
#
_symmetry.space_group_name_H-M   'P 1'
#
loop_
_entity.id
_entity.type
_entity.pdbx_description
1 polymer ?
#
loop_
_entity_poly.entity_id
_entity_poly.type
_entity_poly.pdbx_seq_one_letter_code
_entity_poly.pdbx_strand_id
1 'polypeptide(L)' 'MGDLRLMYRAVGAETREDYLREIANENGLPFDCVWRLADRLGEREDFGLLVRICEERWREAQ' A
#
# COMPACT_ATOMS: atom_id res chain seq x y z
N MET A 1 17.85 -11.21 -2.36
CA MET A 1 16.50 -10.70 -2.53
C MET A 1 15.77 -10.68 -1.20
N GLY A 2 15.16 -9.57 -0.88
CA GLY A 2 14.47 -9.41 0.39
C GLY A 2 13.17 -10.22 0.44
N ASP A 3 12.92 -10.80 1.58
CA ASP A 3 11.64 -11.42 1.86
C ASP A 3 10.62 -10.29 2.07
N LEU A 4 9.54 -10.29 1.31
CA LEU A 4 8.49 -9.27 1.43
C LEU A 4 7.90 -9.22 2.85
N ARG A 5 7.85 -10.37 3.54
CA ARG A 5 7.37 -10.42 4.92
C ARG A 5 8.23 -9.56 5.84
N LEU A 6 9.54 -9.56 5.62
CA LEU A 6 10.45 -8.75 6.40
C LEU A 6 10.23 -7.26 6.11
N MET A 7 9.90 -6.91 4.87
CA MET A 7 9.61 -5.53 4.52
C MET A 7 8.34 -5.02 5.21
N TYR A 8 7.30 -5.84 5.27
CA TYR A 8 6.08 -5.46 5.97
C TYR A 8 6.33 -5.26 7.46
N ARG A 9 7.11 -6.14 8.08
CA ARG A 9 7.46 -6.01 9.49
C ARG A 9 8.30 -4.78 9.77
N ALA A 10 9.19 -4.43 8.84
CA ALA A 10 10.04 -3.25 9.00
C ALA A 10 9.23 -1.95 9.07
N VAL A 11 8.04 -1.92 8.46
CA VAL A 11 7.15 -0.76 8.54
C VAL A 11 6.02 -0.95 9.56
N GLY A 12 6.13 -1.95 10.42
CA GLY A 12 5.19 -2.16 11.51
C GLY A 12 3.94 -2.97 11.17
N ALA A 13 3.92 -3.60 10.00
CA ALA A 13 2.78 -4.42 9.58
C ALA A 13 3.09 -5.90 9.74
N GLU A 14 2.16 -6.66 10.29
CA GLU A 14 2.33 -8.11 10.44
C GLU A 14 2.00 -8.84 9.14
N THR A 15 1.06 -8.31 8.36
CA THR A 15 0.62 -8.92 7.11
C THR A 15 0.52 -7.86 6.02
N ARG A 16 0.40 -8.31 4.77
CA ARG A 16 0.18 -7.41 3.64
C ARG A 16 -1.12 -6.62 3.81
N GLU A 17 -2.17 -7.26 4.32
CA GLU A 17 -3.43 -6.59 4.55
C GLU A 17 -3.28 -5.43 5.53
N ASP A 18 -2.55 -5.64 6.63
CA ASP A 18 -2.29 -4.59 7.61
C ASP A 18 -1.54 -3.43 6.97
N TYR A 19 -0.54 -3.74 6.15
CA TYR A 19 0.23 -2.73 5.44
C TYR A 19 -0.66 -1.90 4.50
N LEU A 20 -1.53 -2.57 3.74
CA LEU A 20 -2.43 -1.89 2.82
C LEU A 20 -3.45 -1.02 3.54
N ARG A 21 -3.94 -1.46 4.70
CA ARG A 21 -4.84 -0.65 5.53
C ARG A 21 -4.16 0.62 6.01
N GLU A 22 -2.90 0.50 6.38
CA GLU A 22 -2.13 1.64 6.84
C GLU A 22 -1.93 2.66 5.72
N ILE A 23 -1.63 2.19 4.50
CA ILE A 23 -1.52 3.07 3.34
C ILE A 23 -2.85 3.78 3.08
N ALA A 24 -3.95 3.06 3.16
CA ALA A 24 -5.28 3.64 2.96
C ALA A 24 -5.55 4.75 3.98
N ASN A 25 -5.26 4.48 5.25
CA ASN A 25 -5.45 5.46 6.32
C ASN A 25 -4.58 6.70 6.13
N GLU A 26 -3.32 6.51 5.79
CA GLU A 26 -2.39 7.62 5.61
C GLU A 26 -2.77 8.54 4.47
N ASN A 27 -3.36 7.97 3.42
CA ASN A 27 -3.74 8.74 2.23
C ASN A 27 -5.23 9.08 2.18
N GLY A 28 -5.98 8.73 3.22
CA GLY A 28 -7.41 9.03 3.26
C GLY A 28 -8.21 8.33 2.18
N LEU A 29 -7.78 7.15 1.75
CA LEU A 29 -8.44 6.38 0.71
C LEU A 29 -9.20 5.20 1.30
N PRO A 30 -10.29 4.76 0.65
CA PRO A 30 -10.98 3.55 1.07
C PRO A 30 -10.05 2.33 0.91
N PHE A 31 -10.11 1.41 1.86
CA PHE A 31 -9.29 0.20 1.80
C PHE A 31 -9.51 -0.57 0.50
N ASP A 32 -10.74 -0.68 0.03
CA ASP A 32 -11.07 -1.37 -1.22
C ASP A 32 -10.31 -0.80 -2.41
N CYS A 33 -10.14 0.51 -2.45
CA CYS A 33 -9.41 1.18 -3.52
C CYS A 33 -7.94 0.75 -3.51
N VAL A 34 -7.32 0.78 -2.34
CA VAL A 34 -5.92 0.38 -2.18
C VAL A 34 -5.75 -1.10 -2.48
N TRP A 35 -6.66 -1.93 -2.00
CA TRP A 35 -6.64 -3.36 -2.24
C TRP A 35 -6.67 -3.70 -3.73
N ARG A 36 -7.58 -3.08 -4.47
CA ARG A 36 -7.69 -3.29 -5.91
C ARG A 36 -6.44 -2.89 -6.67
N LEU A 37 -5.86 -1.76 -6.29
CA LEU A 37 -4.61 -1.32 -6.89
C LEU A 37 -3.48 -2.29 -6.60
N ALA A 38 -3.37 -2.72 -5.34
CA ALA A 38 -2.33 -3.66 -4.94
C ALA A 38 -2.47 -5.00 -5.68
N ASP A 39 -3.70 -5.47 -5.86
CA ASP A 39 -3.96 -6.71 -6.57
C ASP A 39 -3.54 -6.63 -8.04
N ARG A 40 -3.82 -5.49 -8.69
CA ARG A 40 -3.43 -5.28 -10.08
C ARG A 40 -1.93 -5.15 -10.26
N LEU A 41 -1.27 -4.43 -9.36
CA LEU A 41 0.16 -4.16 -9.48
C LEU A 41 1.02 -5.33 -9.01
N GLY A 42 0.52 -6.11 -8.06
CA GLY A 42 1.26 -7.22 -7.46
C GLY A 42 2.09 -6.78 -6.27
N GLU A 43 2.50 -7.76 -5.47
CA GLU A 43 3.23 -7.51 -4.23
C GLU A 43 4.55 -6.77 -4.43
N ARG A 44 5.18 -6.93 -5.57
CA ARG A 44 6.46 -6.30 -5.85
C ARG A 44 6.37 -4.77 -5.88
N GLU A 45 5.18 -4.25 -6.16
CA GLU A 45 4.98 -2.81 -6.28
C GLU A 45 4.41 -2.19 -5.02
N ASP A 46 4.20 -2.98 -3.96
CA ASP A 46 3.61 -2.49 -2.71
C ASP A 46 4.40 -1.35 -2.06
N PHE A 47 5.71 -1.33 -2.20
CA PHE A 47 6.58 -0.31 -1.61
C PHE A 47 7.06 0.74 -2.61
N GLY A 48 6.61 0.68 -3.83
CA GLY A 48 7.01 1.61 -4.88
C GLY A 48 5.82 2.23 -5.57
N LEU A 49 5.42 1.66 -6.70
CA LEU A 49 4.36 2.23 -7.53
C LEU A 49 3.03 2.37 -6.81
N LEU A 50 2.67 1.41 -5.96
CA LEU A 50 1.42 1.49 -5.20
C LEU A 50 1.38 2.74 -4.32
N VAL A 51 2.44 2.99 -3.58
CA VAL A 51 2.52 4.15 -2.69
C VAL A 51 2.42 5.44 -3.51
N ARG A 52 3.12 5.49 -4.63
CA ARG A 52 3.10 6.66 -5.51
C ARG A 52 1.69 6.95 -6.03
N ILE A 53 0.99 5.93 -6.51
CA ILE A 53 -0.37 6.10 -7.02
C ILE A 53 -1.32 6.56 -5.93
N CYS A 54 -1.21 6.01 -4.74
CA CYS A 54 -2.05 6.40 -3.61
C CYS A 54 -1.81 7.86 -3.23
N GLU A 55 -0.56 8.31 -3.22
CA GLU A 55 -0.24 9.70 -2.94
C GLU A 55 -0.80 10.64 -4.00
N GLU A 56 -0.72 10.25 -5.26
CA GLU A 56 -1.29 11.05 -6.35
C GLU A 56 -2.81 11.16 -6.25
N ARG A 57 -3.48 10.07 -5.90
CA ARG A 57 -4.93 10.08 -5.73
C ARG A 57 -5.36 10.97 -4.57
N TRP A 58 -4.59 10.95 -3.49
CA TRP A 58 -4.85 11.83 -2.35
C TRP A 58 -4.77 13.29 -2.76
N ARG A 59 -3.76 13.65 -3.56
CA ARG A 59 -3.61 15.02 -4.07
C ARG A 59 -4.77 15.43 -4.95
N GLU A 60 -5.21 14.54 -5.82
CA GLU A 60 -6.35 14.81 -6.72
C GLU A 60 -7.66 15.01 -5.95
N ALA A 61 -7.81 14.32 -4.81
CA ALA A 61 -9.01 14.44 -3.99
C ALA A 61 -9.09 15.77 -3.24
N GLN A 62 -8.00 16.49 -3.20
CA GLN A 62 -7.94 17.81 -2.56
C GLN A 62 -8.05 18.93 -3.57
#